data_e56edd258a91b388a3273bd6edfd3e6e
#
_entry.id   e56edd258a91b388a3273bd6edfd3e6e
#
_cell.length_a   1.000
_cell.length_b   1.000
_cell.length_c   1.000
_cell.angle_alpha   90.00
_cell.angle_beta   90.00
_cell.angle_gamma   90.00
#
_symmetry.space_group_name_H-M   'P 1'
#
loop_
_entity.id
_entity.type
_entity.pdbx_description
1 polymer ?
#
loop_
_entity_poly.entity_id
_entity_poly.type
_entity_poly.pdbx_seq_one_letter_code
_entity_poly.pdbx_strand_id
1 'polypeptide(L)'
;MINRRHTVYYITIVLVIAGIFGITLMKTTGYMVDDLKETDPIRQDLSFFESNFDGLMPLEVTLDFGKPNQVFKLSNLEKLDRLNTELSQDPDLSRALSVVEAAKFANQAYYNGKASYYKLPSNMTKNFIMKYVME
;
A
#
# COMPACT_ATOMS: atom_id res chain seq x y z
N MET A 1 14.32 -55.35 24.23
CA MET A 1 14.00 -53.92 24.48
C MET A 1 13.46 -53.17 23.27
N ILE A 2 12.79 -53.77 22.30
CA ILE A 2 12.46 -53.08 21.00
C ILE A 2 10.99 -53.23 20.60
N ASN A 3 10.12 -53.51 21.53
CA ASN A 3 8.70 -53.79 21.18
C ASN A 3 7.77 -52.57 21.27
N ARG A 4 8.28 -51.34 21.40
CA ARG A 4 7.50 -50.11 21.46
C ARG A 4 7.73 -49.15 20.31
N ARG A 5 8.31 -49.61 19.18
CA ARG A 5 8.55 -48.76 18.00
C ARG A 5 7.27 -48.15 17.46
N HIS A 6 6.22 -48.95 17.37
CA HIS A 6 4.94 -48.48 16.87
C HIS A 6 4.31 -47.40 17.76
N THR A 7 4.44 -47.52 19.08
CA THR A 7 3.96 -46.50 20.03
C THR A 7 4.68 -45.18 19.84
N VAL A 8 5.99 -45.21 19.64
CA VAL A 8 6.77 -43.98 19.38
C VAL A 8 6.33 -43.33 18.06
N TYR A 9 6.15 -44.11 16.98
CA TYR A 9 5.68 -43.55 15.70
C TYR A 9 4.29 -42.91 15.84
N TYR A 10 3.34 -43.54 16.52
CA TYR A 10 2.02 -42.98 16.73
C TYR A 10 2.06 -41.67 17.52
N ILE A 11 2.84 -41.59 18.59
CA ILE A 11 3.02 -40.37 19.37
C ILE A 11 3.64 -39.27 18.52
N THR A 12 4.68 -39.57 17.74
CA THR A 12 5.33 -38.59 16.87
C THR A 12 4.38 -38.06 15.81
N ILE A 13 3.60 -38.94 15.16
CA ILE A 13 2.62 -38.54 14.14
C ILE A 13 1.56 -37.61 14.74
N VAL A 14 1.04 -37.95 15.91
CA VAL A 14 0.05 -37.12 16.61
C VAL A 14 0.62 -35.75 16.95
N LEU A 15 1.87 -35.68 17.46
CA LEU A 15 2.54 -34.42 17.75
C LEU A 15 2.78 -33.55 16.48
N VAL A 16 3.17 -34.18 15.38
CA VAL A 16 3.36 -33.46 14.10
C VAL A 16 2.03 -32.90 13.60
N ILE A 17 0.96 -33.68 13.62
CA ILE A 17 -0.37 -33.22 13.20
C ILE A 17 -0.84 -32.08 14.10
N ALA A 18 -0.67 -32.19 15.43
CA ALA A 18 -1.02 -31.13 16.37
C ALA A 18 -0.18 -29.86 16.14
N GLY A 19 1.10 -29.99 15.81
CA GLY A 19 1.98 -28.88 15.47
C GLY A 19 1.55 -28.15 14.19
N ILE A 20 1.25 -28.90 13.13
CA ILE A 20 0.74 -28.32 11.87
C ILE A 20 -0.57 -27.57 12.13
N PHE A 21 -1.49 -28.18 12.88
CA PHE A 21 -2.74 -27.52 13.23
C PHE A 21 -2.51 -26.27 14.08
N GLY A 22 -1.57 -26.28 15.01
CA GLY A 22 -1.18 -25.12 15.82
C GLY A 22 -0.66 -23.97 14.97
N ILE A 23 0.16 -24.25 13.96
CA ILE A 23 0.70 -23.23 13.04
C ILE A 23 -0.43 -22.55 12.25
N THR A 24 -1.44 -23.28 11.80
CA THR A 24 -2.57 -22.71 11.05
C THR A 24 -3.46 -21.79 11.89
N LEU A 25 -3.41 -21.93 13.22
CA LEU A 25 -4.13 -21.05 14.15
C LEU A 25 -3.36 -19.79 14.53
N MET A 26 -2.07 -19.72 14.21
CA MET A 26 -1.26 -18.54 14.49
C MET A 26 -1.61 -17.41 13.51
N LYS A 27 -2.20 -16.35 14.03
CA LYS A 27 -2.34 -15.08 13.29
C LYS A 27 -1.11 -14.24 13.59
N THR A 28 -0.27 -14.06 12.57
CA THR A 28 0.85 -13.11 12.67
C THR A 28 0.33 -11.75 12.28
N THR A 29 0.11 -10.87 13.26
CA THR A 29 -0.18 -9.46 13.04
C THR A 29 1.14 -8.71 13.15
N GLY A 30 1.59 -8.12 12.05
CA GLY A 30 2.82 -7.35 11.99
C GLY A 30 2.68 -5.91 12.49
N TYR A 31 1.90 -5.65 13.54
CA TYR A 31 1.79 -4.32 14.11
C TYR A 31 3.04 -3.98 14.92
N MET A 32 3.80 -2.97 14.49
CA MET A 32 4.96 -2.46 15.25
C MET A 32 4.56 -1.86 16.60
N VAL A 33 3.28 -1.62 16.83
CA VAL A 33 2.72 -0.93 18.01
C VAL A 33 2.31 -1.89 19.11
N ASP A 34 2.19 -3.19 18.82
CA ASP A 34 1.72 -4.19 19.80
C ASP A 34 2.69 -4.44 20.95
N ASP A 35 3.96 -4.07 20.79
CA ASP A 35 4.98 -4.19 21.86
C ASP A 35 4.89 -3.06 22.91
N LEU A 36 4.09 -2.01 22.66
CA LEU A 36 3.89 -0.90 23.59
C LEU A 36 2.68 -1.16 24.48
N LYS A 37 2.79 -0.82 25.77
CA LYS A 37 1.64 -0.88 26.69
C LYS A 37 0.53 0.07 26.24
N GLU A 38 -0.73 -0.30 26.42
CA GLU A 38 -1.89 0.52 26.08
C GLU A 38 -1.92 1.88 26.78
N THR A 39 -1.26 1.97 27.92
CA THR A 39 -1.14 3.21 28.72
C THR A 39 0.02 4.11 28.27
N ASP A 40 0.83 3.68 27.30
CA ASP A 40 1.94 4.47 26.79
C ASP A 40 1.42 5.64 25.94
N PRO A 41 1.84 6.89 26.23
CA PRO A 41 1.44 8.06 25.44
C PRO A 41 1.74 7.90 23.95
N ILE A 42 2.88 7.30 23.60
CA ILE A 42 3.27 7.07 22.21
C ILE A 42 2.27 6.13 21.53
N ARG A 43 1.80 5.07 22.21
CA ARG A 43 0.79 4.18 21.68
C ARG A 43 -0.55 4.89 21.46
N GLN A 44 -0.94 5.77 22.37
CA GLN A 44 -2.17 6.55 22.24
C GLN A 44 -2.11 7.50 21.05
N ASP A 45 -0.97 8.20 20.88
CA ASP A 45 -0.75 9.08 19.74
C ASP A 45 -0.75 8.29 18.41
N LEU A 46 -0.09 7.13 18.37
CA LEU A 46 -0.07 6.25 17.20
C LEU A 46 -1.48 5.73 16.86
N SER A 47 -2.26 5.29 17.86
CA SER A 47 -3.65 4.85 17.66
C SER A 47 -4.54 5.97 17.16
N PHE A 48 -4.29 7.22 17.60
CA PHE A 48 -4.98 8.39 17.07
C PHE A 48 -4.68 8.58 15.58
N PHE A 49 -3.40 8.52 15.19
CA PHE A 49 -3.01 8.62 13.77
C PHE A 49 -3.57 7.46 12.95
N GLU A 50 -3.48 6.23 13.42
CA GLU A 50 -4.01 5.06 12.75
C GLU A 50 -5.51 5.18 12.46
N SER A 51 -6.28 5.64 13.45
CA SER A 51 -7.74 5.76 13.33
C SER A 51 -8.20 6.96 12.47
N ASN A 52 -7.37 8.02 12.35
CA ASN A 52 -7.76 9.23 11.65
C ASN A 52 -7.12 9.40 10.26
N PHE A 53 -6.05 8.65 9.97
CA PHE A 53 -5.26 8.75 8.72
C PHE A 53 -5.14 7.42 7.97
N ASP A 54 -5.98 6.44 8.28
CA ASP A 54 -6.05 5.13 7.61
C ASP A 54 -4.72 4.35 7.59
N GLY A 55 -3.91 4.53 8.62
CA GLY A 55 -2.66 3.78 8.81
C GLY A 55 -1.47 4.64 9.22
N LEU A 56 -0.43 3.97 9.72
CA LEU A 56 0.80 4.58 10.23
C LEU A 56 2.02 4.35 9.34
N MET A 57 1.95 3.35 8.47
CA MET A 57 3.10 2.93 7.68
C MET A 57 2.95 3.39 6.23
N PRO A 58 3.82 4.30 5.75
CA PRO A 58 3.83 4.66 4.34
C PRO A 58 4.37 3.49 3.50
N LEU A 59 3.60 3.07 2.49
CA LEU A 59 4.11 2.22 1.43
C LEU A 59 4.70 3.09 0.33
N GLU A 60 6.04 3.08 0.21
CA GLU A 60 6.72 3.80 -0.87
C GLU A 60 7.00 2.87 -2.03
N VAL A 61 6.48 3.21 -3.21
CA VAL A 61 6.73 2.47 -4.46
C VAL A 61 7.60 3.32 -5.38
N THR A 62 8.86 2.95 -5.52
CA THR A 62 9.79 3.63 -6.43
C THR A 62 9.71 3.03 -7.84
N LEU A 63 9.42 3.87 -8.83
CA LEU A 63 9.32 3.48 -10.23
C LEU A 63 10.42 4.15 -11.04
N ASP A 64 11.30 3.34 -11.64
CA ASP A 64 12.36 3.83 -12.50
C ASP A 64 11.94 3.75 -13.98
N PHE A 65 11.90 4.91 -14.66
CA PHE A 65 11.64 5.03 -16.10
C PHE A 65 12.91 5.13 -16.93
N GLY A 66 14.07 4.90 -16.35
CA GLY A 66 15.38 4.80 -16.99
C GLY A 66 15.99 6.12 -17.49
N LYS A 67 15.21 7.21 -17.64
CA LYS A 67 15.70 8.53 -18.07
C LYS A 67 14.97 9.64 -17.34
N PRO A 68 15.63 10.80 -17.10
CA PRO A 68 14.99 11.96 -16.49
C PRO A 68 13.73 12.39 -17.24
N ASN A 69 12.74 12.85 -16.51
CA ASN A 69 11.46 13.39 -17.01
C ASN A 69 10.57 12.40 -17.80
N GLN A 70 10.94 11.13 -17.88
CA GLN A 70 10.09 10.12 -18.56
C GLN A 70 8.76 9.90 -17.82
N VAL A 71 8.71 10.14 -16.52
CA VAL A 71 7.49 10.05 -15.72
C VAL A 71 6.37 10.96 -16.28
N PHE A 72 6.74 12.12 -16.84
CA PHE A 72 5.79 13.10 -17.39
C PHE A 72 5.30 12.77 -18.81
N LYS A 73 5.75 11.69 -19.43
CA LYS A 73 5.13 11.20 -20.66
C LYS A 73 3.72 10.69 -20.39
N LEU A 74 2.77 11.08 -21.22
CA LEU A 74 1.37 10.69 -21.02
C LEU A 74 1.18 9.18 -20.90
N SER A 75 1.89 8.40 -21.73
CA SER A 75 1.86 6.93 -21.66
C SER A 75 2.36 6.36 -20.33
N ASN A 76 3.29 7.03 -19.66
CA ASN A 76 3.79 6.61 -18.35
C ASN A 76 2.84 7.08 -17.23
N LEU A 77 2.28 8.29 -17.36
CA LEU A 77 1.23 8.76 -16.45
C LEU A 77 -0.01 7.86 -16.49
N GLU A 78 -0.40 7.38 -17.67
CA GLU A 78 -1.49 6.42 -17.81
C GLU A 78 -1.20 5.06 -17.14
N LYS A 79 0.05 4.59 -17.23
CA LYS A 79 0.46 3.37 -16.51
C LYS A 79 0.44 3.56 -15.00
N LEU A 80 0.92 4.71 -14.52
CA LEU A 80 0.86 5.08 -13.10
C LEU A 80 -0.58 5.22 -12.61
N ASP A 81 -1.46 5.78 -13.42
CA ASP A 81 -2.88 5.93 -13.09
C ASP A 81 -3.58 4.57 -12.93
N ARG A 82 -3.26 3.62 -13.79
CA ARG A 82 -3.74 2.23 -13.65
C ARG A 82 -3.21 1.60 -12.36
N LEU A 83 -1.91 1.74 -12.07
CA LEU A 83 -1.32 1.24 -10.84
C LEU A 83 -2.01 1.85 -9.61
N ASN A 84 -2.21 3.17 -9.58
CA ASN A 84 -2.94 3.84 -8.50
C ASN A 84 -4.37 3.29 -8.35
N THR A 85 -5.04 3.01 -9.46
CA THR A 85 -6.40 2.45 -9.45
C THR A 85 -6.40 1.03 -8.89
N GLU A 86 -5.43 0.21 -9.25
CA GLU A 86 -5.30 -1.16 -8.73
C GLU A 86 -4.95 -1.16 -7.23
N LEU A 87 -4.01 -0.32 -6.80
CA LEU A 87 -3.64 -0.18 -5.39
C LEU A 87 -4.83 0.31 -4.54
N SER A 88 -5.67 1.19 -5.08
CA SER A 88 -6.85 1.69 -4.36
C SER A 88 -7.98 0.65 -4.18
N GLN A 89 -7.87 -0.52 -4.81
CA GLN A 89 -8.80 -1.65 -4.59
C GLN A 89 -8.43 -2.48 -3.36
N ASP A 90 -7.22 -2.32 -2.86
CA ASP A 90 -6.78 -3.00 -1.64
C ASP A 90 -7.33 -2.25 -0.42
N PRO A 91 -8.13 -2.90 0.44
CA PRO A 91 -8.72 -2.26 1.61
C PRO A 91 -7.68 -1.86 2.68
N ASP A 92 -6.49 -2.46 2.62
CA ASP A 92 -5.40 -2.19 3.57
C ASP A 92 -4.52 -1.00 3.13
N LEU A 93 -4.78 -0.43 1.94
CA LEU A 93 -4.04 0.70 1.40
C LEU A 93 -4.92 1.95 1.31
N SER A 94 -4.43 3.04 1.87
CA SER A 94 -5.02 4.35 1.66
C SER A 94 -4.77 4.86 0.23
N ARG A 95 -5.45 5.95 -0.14
CA ARG A 95 -5.31 6.53 -1.48
C ARG A 95 -3.86 6.90 -1.79
N ALA A 96 -3.35 6.43 -2.92
CA ALA A 96 -1.99 6.70 -3.35
C ALA A 96 -1.77 8.21 -3.64
N LEU A 97 -0.70 8.76 -3.08
CA LEU A 97 -0.22 10.11 -3.41
C LEU A 97 0.87 10.00 -4.48
N SER A 98 0.60 10.48 -5.67
CA SER A 98 1.51 10.33 -6.81
C SER A 98 1.51 11.55 -7.74
N VAL A 99 2.49 11.61 -8.63
CA VAL A 99 2.56 12.65 -9.68
C VAL A 99 1.31 12.66 -10.57
N VAL A 100 0.62 11.55 -10.70
CA VAL A 100 -0.64 11.44 -11.45
C VAL A 100 -1.73 12.29 -10.82
N GLU A 101 -1.85 12.24 -9.50
CA GLU A 101 -2.84 13.04 -8.76
C GLU A 101 -2.55 14.55 -8.91
N ALA A 102 -1.27 14.92 -8.85
CA ALA A 102 -0.87 16.30 -9.13
C ALA A 102 -1.23 16.72 -10.56
N ALA A 103 -1.00 15.86 -11.55
CA ALA A 103 -1.37 16.12 -12.94
C ALA A 103 -2.88 16.26 -13.15
N LYS A 104 -3.69 15.40 -12.50
CA LYS A 104 -5.17 15.49 -12.53
C LYS A 104 -5.66 16.77 -11.88
N PHE A 105 -5.09 17.11 -10.72
CA PHE A 105 -5.43 18.35 -10.02
C PHE A 105 -5.09 19.59 -10.84
N ALA A 106 -3.89 19.63 -11.44
CA ALA A 106 -3.48 20.73 -12.32
C ALA A 106 -4.39 20.85 -13.55
N ASN A 107 -4.82 19.72 -14.13
CA ASN A 107 -5.79 19.72 -15.24
C ASN A 107 -7.15 20.29 -14.79
N GLN A 108 -7.63 19.90 -13.63
CA GLN A 108 -8.86 20.45 -13.06
C GLN A 108 -8.74 21.95 -12.79
N ALA A 109 -7.63 22.40 -12.20
CA ALA A 109 -7.38 23.81 -11.95
C ALA A 109 -7.35 24.63 -13.24
N TYR A 110 -6.71 24.13 -14.29
CA TYR A 110 -6.67 24.77 -15.61
C TYR A 110 -8.09 24.98 -16.20
N TYR A 111 -9.03 24.09 -15.90
CA TYR A 111 -10.44 24.21 -16.31
C TYR A 111 -11.35 24.79 -15.21
N ASN A 112 -10.84 25.75 -14.43
CA ASN A 112 -11.58 26.49 -13.41
C ASN A 112 -12.19 25.60 -12.30
N GLY A 113 -11.49 24.54 -11.90
CA GLY A 113 -11.89 23.70 -10.77
C GLY A 113 -13.05 22.74 -11.04
N LYS A 114 -13.51 22.59 -12.29
CA LYS A 114 -14.62 21.70 -12.63
C LYS A 114 -14.25 20.24 -12.35
N ALA A 115 -15.04 19.53 -11.55
CA ALA A 115 -14.81 18.13 -11.16
C ALA A 115 -14.68 17.16 -12.34
N SER A 116 -15.38 17.40 -13.47
CA SER A 116 -15.30 16.60 -14.68
C SER A 116 -13.91 16.59 -15.35
N TYR A 117 -13.07 17.55 -14.98
CA TYR A 117 -11.68 17.67 -15.48
C TYR A 117 -10.64 17.11 -14.49
N TYR A 118 -11.06 16.46 -13.41
CA TYR A 118 -10.14 15.69 -12.54
C TYR A 118 -9.75 14.38 -13.22
N LYS A 119 -8.92 14.50 -14.24
CA LYS A 119 -8.42 13.41 -15.09
C LYS A 119 -7.10 13.80 -15.72
N LEU A 120 -6.36 12.86 -16.26
CA LEU A 120 -5.11 13.16 -16.97
C LEU A 120 -5.35 14.15 -18.11
N PRO A 121 -4.43 15.11 -18.34
CA PRO A 121 -4.53 16.08 -19.40
C PRO A 121 -4.48 15.41 -20.78
N SER A 122 -5.14 16.00 -21.78
CA SER A 122 -5.03 15.58 -23.17
C SER A 122 -3.64 15.94 -23.75
N ASN A 123 -3.28 15.30 -24.86
CA ASN A 123 -2.02 15.64 -25.56
C ASN A 123 -1.90 17.12 -25.94
N MET A 124 -3.02 17.81 -26.17
CA MET A 124 -3.04 19.24 -26.54
C MET A 124 -2.74 20.13 -25.33
N THR A 125 -3.29 19.82 -24.17
CA THR A 125 -3.17 20.65 -22.95
C THR A 125 -1.98 20.24 -22.06
N LYS A 126 -1.44 19.06 -22.29
CA LYS A 126 -0.34 18.50 -21.50
C LYS A 126 0.84 19.48 -21.32
N ASN A 127 1.33 20.07 -22.39
CA ASN A 127 2.52 20.92 -22.33
C ASN A 127 2.30 22.17 -21.47
N PHE A 128 1.09 22.71 -21.45
CA PHE A 128 0.71 23.83 -20.60
C PHE A 128 0.62 23.42 -19.14
N ILE A 129 -0.02 22.29 -18.88
CA ILE A 129 -0.29 21.80 -17.52
C ILE A 129 0.99 21.26 -16.86
N MET A 130 1.81 20.51 -17.60
CA MET A 130 3.04 19.92 -17.06
C MET A 130 4.07 20.98 -16.64
N LYS A 131 4.05 22.17 -17.21
CA LYS A 131 4.89 23.27 -16.77
C LYS A 131 4.63 23.63 -15.29
N TYR A 132 3.37 23.64 -14.86
CA TYR A 132 2.99 23.95 -13.48
C TYR A 132 3.18 22.78 -12.51
N VAL A 133 3.29 21.56 -13.00
CA VAL A 133 3.54 20.37 -12.17
C VAL A 133 5.04 20.19 -11.91
N MET A 134 5.89 20.74 -12.76
CA MET A 134 7.36 20.60 -12.66
C MET A 134 8.07 21.77 -11.97
N GLU A 135 7.39 22.89 -11.76
CA GLU A 135 7.86 24.02 -10.95
C GLU A 135 7.53 23.79 -9.47
#